data_8fccf33756ca89de488e85938bce6e4b
#
_entry.id   8fccf33756ca89de488e85938bce6e4b
#
_cell.length_a   1.000
_cell.length_b   1.000
_cell.length_c   1.000
_cell.angle_alpha   90.00
_cell.angle_beta   90.00
_cell.angle_gamma   90.00
#
_symmetry.space_group_name_H-M   'P 1'
#
loop_
_entity.id
_entity.type
_entity.pdbx_description
1 polymer ?
#
loop_
_entity_poly.entity_id
_entity_poly.type
_entity_poly.pdbx_seq_one_letter_code
_entity_poly.pdbx_strand_id
1 'polypeptide(L)'
;MTAPASGATLGGMNTETLIRARYGALPFTPADVPDALAAILGRSVTRRYAPDAVPDALLDTVLAGAQSAPAKSDLQQYSILVTRDSVKIAAIADAIGTMPWIKEAPILLVFCGDIRRGRQVCAVHGRAHANDSIDTFLNASADAALAMGFCIMAADAAGLGTCPISYVRNNLDLVADLFGLPDGVFPVAGLTLGVPAARNATSPRLPPGVVVHRERYDDSGLAAALPAYDALRPPGKPRYPEVHGPAPEGCRWGENAARQLSVPERANFRAWLAARGINLG
;
A
#
# COMPACT_ATOMS: atom_id res chain seq x y z
N MET A 1 18.11 30.62 3.94
CA MET A 1 17.12 29.54 3.95
C MET A 1 16.36 29.62 2.63
N THR A 2 16.83 28.91 1.61
CA THR A 2 16.15 28.81 0.31
C THR A 2 15.06 27.73 0.44
N ALA A 3 13.82 28.10 0.14
CA ALA A 3 12.71 27.16 0.06
C ALA A 3 13.05 26.06 -0.95
N PRO A 4 12.67 24.78 -0.69
CA PRO A 4 12.85 23.73 -1.67
C PRO A 4 12.07 24.08 -2.93
N ALA A 5 12.68 23.79 -4.10
CA ALA A 5 12.11 24.03 -5.41
C ALA A 5 10.68 23.50 -5.46
N SER A 6 9.74 24.31 -5.95
CA SER A 6 8.32 24.03 -6.06
C SER A 6 8.13 22.70 -6.78
N GLY A 7 7.81 21.67 -6.01
CA GLY A 7 7.24 20.46 -6.58
C GLY A 7 6.00 20.89 -7.39
N ALA A 8 5.95 20.47 -8.65
CA ALA A 8 4.81 20.79 -9.51
C ALA A 8 3.54 20.36 -8.80
N THR A 9 2.85 21.33 -8.22
CA THR A 9 1.53 21.15 -7.65
C THR A 9 0.61 20.63 -8.76
N LEU A 10 -0.29 19.69 -8.44
CA LEU A 10 -1.40 19.29 -9.33
C LEU A 10 -2.38 20.46 -9.57
N GLY A 11 -2.00 21.68 -9.13
CA GLY A 11 -2.74 22.91 -9.31
C GLY A 11 -2.97 23.22 -10.78
N GLY A 12 -4.22 23.02 -11.24
CA GLY A 12 -4.67 23.35 -12.59
C GLY A 12 -5.34 22.22 -13.37
N MET A 13 -5.27 20.95 -12.96
CA MET A 13 -6.08 19.92 -13.60
C MET A 13 -7.48 19.93 -13.01
N ASN A 14 -8.50 20.12 -13.88
CA ASN A 14 -9.88 20.08 -13.43
C ASN A 14 -10.29 18.64 -13.02
N THR A 15 -11.31 18.53 -12.21
CA THR A 15 -11.81 17.26 -11.68
C THR A 15 -12.19 16.28 -12.77
N GLU A 16 -12.78 16.73 -13.87
CA GLU A 16 -13.11 15.85 -15.01
C GLU A 16 -11.89 15.18 -15.61
N THR A 17 -10.79 15.92 -15.80
CA THR A 17 -9.52 15.37 -16.31
C THR A 17 -8.98 14.27 -15.40
N LEU A 18 -9.03 14.48 -14.08
CA LEU A 18 -8.59 13.50 -13.09
C LEU A 18 -9.46 12.23 -13.09
N ILE A 19 -10.79 12.40 -13.19
CA ILE A 19 -11.74 11.27 -13.27
C ILE A 19 -11.54 10.50 -14.57
N ARG A 20 -11.37 11.18 -15.72
CA ARG A 20 -11.06 10.51 -16.99
C ARG A 20 -9.75 9.74 -16.94
N ALA A 21 -8.73 10.26 -16.29
CA ALA A 21 -7.45 9.55 -16.08
C ALA A 21 -7.62 8.26 -15.26
N ARG A 22 -8.59 8.22 -14.33
CA ARG A 22 -8.90 7.05 -13.50
C ARG A 22 -9.74 5.99 -14.22
N TYR A 23 -10.72 6.40 -15.04
CA TYR A 23 -11.73 5.50 -15.55
C TYR A 23 -11.78 5.42 -17.09
N GLY A 24 -10.99 6.23 -17.80
CA GLY A 24 -11.02 6.34 -19.27
C GLY A 24 -12.21 7.14 -19.80
N ALA A 25 -13.20 7.42 -18.96
CA ALA A 25 -14.44 8.14 -19.28
C ALA A 25 -14.92 8.91 -18.05
N LEU A 26 -16.05 9.62 -18.18
CA LEU A 26 -16.80 10.17 -17.04
C LEU A 26 -17.96 9.23 -16.69
N PRO A 27 -17.83 8.37 -15.68
CA PRO A 27 -18.90 7.45 -15.29
C PRO A 27 -20.02 8.16 -14.49
N PHE A 28 -19.79 9.40 -14.10
CA PHE A 28 -20.72 10.30 -13.42
C PHE A 28 -20.33 11.75 -13.71
N THR A 29 -21.21 12.71 -13.42
CA THR A 29 -20.87 14.14 -13.45
C THR A 29 -20.10 14.49 -12.17
N PRO A 30 -18.80 14.83 -12.25
CA PRO A 30 -18.04 15.18 -11.07
C PRO A 30 -18.43 16.59 -10.57
N ALA A 31 -18.41 16.76 -9.25
CA ALA A 31 -18.47 18.07 -8.64
C ALA A 31 -17.09 18.76 -8.68
N ASP A 32 -17.07 20.07 -8.60
CA ASP A 32 -15.85 20.81 -8.31
C ASP A 32 -15.35 20.43 -6.91
N VAL A 33 -14.05 20.20 -6.78
CA VAL A 33 -13.47 19.69 -5.54
C VAL A 33 -12.30 20.53 -5.08
N PRO A 34 -12.08 20.62 -3.75
CA PRO A 34 -10.88 21.22 -3.17
C PRO A 34 -9.59 20.54 -3.66
N ASP A 35 -8.48 21.30 -3.67
CA ASP A 35 -7.15 20.82 -4.09
C ASP A 35 -6.71 19.52 -3.38
N ALA A 36 -7.08 19.36 -2.11
CA ALA A 36 -6.78 18.15 -1.35
C ALA A 36 -7.39 16.88 -1.98
N LEU A 37 -8.65 16.96 -2.46
CA LEU A 37 -9.30 15.84 -3.13
C LEU A 37 -8.76 15.67 -4.56
N ALA A 38 -8.44 16.75 -5.25
CA ALA A 38 -7.79 16.71 -6.55
C ALA A 38 -6.43 15.97 -6.45
N ALA A 39 -5.65 16.20 -5.39
CA ALA A 39 -4.40 15.52 -5.12
C ALA A 39 -4.61 13.99 -4.94
N ILE A 40 -5.66 13.58 -4.21
CA ILE A 40 -6.02 12.15 -4.06
C ILE A 40 -6.39 11.53 -5.41
N LEU A 41 -7.20 12.19 -6.20
CA LEU A 41 -7.61 11.72 -7.53
C LEU A 41 -6.42 11.60 -8.49
N GLY A 42 -5.48 12.53 -8.43
CA GLY A 42 -4.30 12.57 -9.29
C GLY A 42 -3.11 11.72 -8.82
N ARG A 43 -3.18 11.10 -7.63
CA ARG A 43 -2.03 10.37 -7.08
C ARG A 43 -1.57 9.20 -7.98
N SER A 44 -0.26 9.00 -8.00
CA SER A 44 0.38 7.86 -8.65
C SER A 44 1.50 7.30 -7.76
N VAL A 45 1.96 6.08 -8.05
CA VAL A 45 3.10 5.48 -7.32
C VAL A 45 4.42 6.03 -7.82
N THR A 46 5.40 6.17 -6.94
CA THR A 46 6.77 6.57 -7.26
C THR A 46 7.71 5.39 -7.12
N ARG A 47 8.50 5.11 -8.16
CA ARG A 47 9.52 4.04 -8.17
C ARG A 47 10.90 4.55 -8.59
N ARG A 48 11.04 5.84 -8.85
CA ARG A 48 12.31 6.52 -9.13
C ARG A 48 12.40 7.74 -8.24
N TYR A 49 13.46 7.83 -7.47
CA TYR A 49 13.66 8.87 -6.48
C TYR A 49 14.79 9.79 -6.92
N ALA A 50 14.63 11.07 -6.63
CA ALA A 50 15.71 12.04 -6.73
C ALA A 50 16.69 11.85 -5.57
N PRO A 51 17.94 12.30 -5.71
CA PRO A 51 18.96 12.18 -4.67
C PRO A 51 18.71 13.11 -3.46
N ASP A 52 17.71 13.97 -3.56
CA ASP A 52 17.36 14.93 -2.53
C ASP A 52 16.97 14.23 -1.22
N ALA A 53 17.55 14.66 -0.13
CA ALA A 53 17.25 14.12 1.17
C ALA A 53 15.85 14.56 1.65
N VAL A 54 15.12 13.64 2.27
CA VAL A 54 13.91 13.96 3.02
C VAL A 54 14.32 14.37 4.44
N PRO A 55 14.11 15.64 4.85
CA PRO A 55 14.46 16.08 6.21
C PRO A 55 13.71 15.29 7.28
N ASP A 56 14.35 15.04 8.42
CA ASP A 56 13.71 14.31 9.53
C ASP A 56 12.43 14.98 10.01
N ALA A 57 12.43 16.30 10.18
CA ALA A 57 11.23 17.04 10.56
C ALA A 57 10.05 16.88 9.58
N LEU A 58 10.35 16.74 8.27
CA LEU A 58 9.32 16.48 7.27
C LEU A 58 8.81 15.04 7.37
N LEU A 59 9.71 14.07 7.56
CA LEU A 59 9.34 12.68 7.77
C LEU A 59 8.49 12.50 9.03
N ASP A 60 8.87 13.12 10.14
CA ASP A 60 8.12 13.07 11.39
C ASP A 60 6.71 13.67 11.23
N THR A 61 6.60 14.76 10.46
CA THR A 61 5.30 15.37 10.13
C THR A 61 4.42 14.43 9.29
N VAL A 62 5.01 13.74 8.32
CA VAL A 62 4.30 12.73 7.51
C VAL A 62 3.87 11.54 8.36
N LEU A 63 4.71 11.12 9.30
CA LEU A 63 4.37 10.03 10.24
C LEU A 63 3.29 10.45 11.23
N ALA A 64 3.26 11.70 11.70
CA ALA A 64 2.14 12.25 12.48
C ALA A 64 0.84 12.23 11.65
N GLY A 65 0.92 12.56 10.36
CA GLY A 65 -0.18 12.39 9.41
C GLY A 65 -0.67 10.92 9.33
N ALA A 66 0.25 9.97 9.29
CA ALA A 66 -0.09 8.54 9.32
C ALA A 66 -0.82 8.14 10.61
N GLN A 67 -0.38 8.66 11.76
CA GLN A 67 -0.99 8.40 13.07
C GLN A 67 -2.35 9.09 13.27
N SER A 68 -2.71 10.01 12.40
CA SER A 68 -4.04 10.65 12.39
C SER A 68 -5.12 9.76 11.74
N ALA A 69 -4.74 8.57 11.25
CA ALA A 69 -5.69 7.60 10.74
C ALA A 69 -6.65 7.11 11.84
N PRO A 70 -7.94 6.87 11.51
CA PRO A 70 -8.84 6.22 12.44
C PRO A 70 -8.37 4.78 12.71
N ALA A 71 -8.62 4.28 13.93
CA ALA A 71 -8.34 2.93 14.33
C ALA A 71 -9.59 2.27 14.94
N LYS A 72 -9.67 0.95 14.88
CA LYS A 72 -10.78 0.22 15.48
C LYS A 72 -10.87 0.49 16.98
N SER A 73 -11.97 1.08 17.42
CA SER A 73 -12.21 1.47 18.83
C SER A 73 -11.07 2.29 19.45
N ASP A 74 -10.32 3.03 18.64
CA ASP A 74 -9.13 3.79 19.03
C ASP A 74 -8.03 2.94 19.73
N LEU A 75 -7.99 1.65 19.44
CA LEU A 75 -7.00 0.73 20.02
C LEU A 75 -5.62 0.84 19.36
N GLN A 76 -5.54 1.43 18.16
CA GLN A 76 -4.29 1.74 17.45
C GLN A 76 -3.38 0.50 17.33
N GLN A 77 -3.93 -0.59 16.81
CA GLN A 77 -3.31 -1.92 16.76
C GLN A 77 -2.31 -2.04 15.60
N TYR A 78 -1.46 -1.05 15.42
CA TYR A 78 -0.43 -1.03 14.38
C TYR A 78 0.88 -0.43 14.89
N SER A 79 1.97 -0.76 14.20
CA SER A 79 3.28 -0.15 14.39
C SER A 79 3.89 0.21 13.03
N ILE A 80 4.65 1.30 12.97
CA ILE A 80 5.35 1.76 11.78
C ILE A 80 6.84 1.67 12.04
N LEU A 81 7.53 0.83 11.28
CA LEU A 81 8.98 0.73 11.30
C LEU A 81 9.55 1.62 10.22
N VAL A 82 10.58 2.38 10.54
CA VAL A 82 11.23 3.32 9.63
C VAL A 82 12.70 2.93 9.47
N THR A 83 13.19 2.86 8.24
CA THR A 83 14.62 2.70 8.01
C THR A 83 15.12 3.58 6.87
N ARG A 84 16.30 4.17 7.08
CA ARG A 84 17.15 4.82 6.06
C ARG A 84 18.40 3.99 5.80
N ASP A 85 18.56 2.87 6.48
CA ASP A 85 19.70 1.97 6.34
C ASP A 85 19.65 1.28 4.97
N SER A 86 20.53 1.68 4.09
CA SER A 86 20.64 1.14 2.74
C SER A 86 20.92 -0.36 2.71
N VAL A 87 21.58 -0.90 3.75
CA VAL A 87 21.86 -2.34 3.86
C VAL A 87 20.57 -3.09 4.12
N LYS A 88 19.72 -2.62 5.04
CA LYS A 88 18.40 -3.22 5.30
C LYS A 88 17.48 -3.12 4.08
N ILE A 89 17.46 -1.96 3.42
CA ILE A 89 16.65 -1.74 2.21
C ILE A 89 17.11 -2.68 1.09
N ALA A 90 18.42 -2.80 0.89
CA ALA A 90 18.99 -3.70 -0.10
C ALA A 90 18.68 -5.17 0.19
N ALA A 91 18.81 -5.61 1.44
CA ALA A 91 18.50 -6.97 1.85
C ALA A 91 17.03 -7.36 1.51
N ILE A 92 16.09 -6.45 1.78
CA ILE A 92 14.67 -6.66 1.43
C ILE A 92 14.47 -6.67 -0.09
N ALA A 93 15.11 -5.75 -0.83
CA ALA A 93 15.01 -5.69 -2.28
C ALA A 93 15.57 -6.95 -2.96
N ASP A 94 16.70 -7.47 -2.47
CA ASP A 94 17.35 -8.68 -2.97
C ASP A 94 16.49 -9.92 -2.70
N ALA A 95 15.93 -10.03 -1.51
CA ALA A 95 15.03 -11.12 -1.17
C ALA A 95 13.73 -11.10 -2.01
N ILE A 96 13.28 -9.93 -2.45
CA ILE A 96 12.15 -9.78 -3.39
C ILE A 96 12.58 -10.17 -4.81
N GLY A 97 13.79 -9.83 -5.24
CA GLY A 97 14.40 -10.18 -6.52
C GLY A 97 13.79 -9.53 -7.77
N THR A 98 12.49 -9.22 -7.74
CA THR A 98 11.74 -8.71 -8.91
C THR A 98 11.56 -7.20 -8.93
N MET A 99 12.01 -6.50 -7.88
CA MET A 99 11.80 -5.06 -7.68
C MET A 99 13.12 -4.34 -7.31
N PRO A 100 14.15 -4.35 -8.18
CA PRO A 100 15.47 -3.78 -7.85
C PRO A 100 15.42 -2.28 -7.53
N TRP A 101 14.42 -1.55 -8.04
CA TRP A 101 14.20 -0.14 -7.79
C TRP A 101 13.96 0.21 -6.30
N ILE A 102 13.64 -0.78 -5.46
CA ILE A 102 13.49 -0.57 -4.00
C ILE A 102 14.81 -0.10 -3.40
N LYS A 103 15.97 -0.55 -3.92
CA LYS A 103 17.30 -0.12 -3.46
C LYS A 103 17.57 1.38 -3.64
N GLU A 104 16.85 2.02 -4.57
CA GLU A 104 16.98 3.44 -4.86
C GLU A 104 16.15 4.31 -3.91
N ALA A 105 15.27 3.70 -3.12
CA ALA A 105 14.44 4.44 -2.17
C ALA A 105 15.27 4.91 -0.96
N PRO A 106 15.26 6.21 -0.61
CA PRO A 106 16.01 6.72 0.54
C PRO A 106 15.40 6.31 1.89
N ILE A 107 14.12 5.91 1.90
CA ILE A 107 13.39 5.52 3.09
C ILE A 107 12.50 4.33 2.75
N LEU A 108 12.52 3.32 3.64
CA LEU A 108 11.56 2.23 3.65
C LEU A 108 10.81 2.24 4.97
N LEU A 109 9.49 2.21 4.89
CA LEU A 109 8.58 2.02 6.01
C LEU A 109 8.01 0.60 5.94
N VAL A 110 7.81 -0.04 7.10
CA VAL A 110 7.04 -1.29 7.19
C VAL A 110 5.90 -1.07 8.17
N PHE A 111 4.68 -1.15 7.66
CA PHE A 111 3.46 -1.10 8.44
C PHE A 111 3.14 -2.49 8.96
N CYS A 112 3.03 -2.62 10.26
CA CYS A 112 2.80 -3.87 10.96
C CYS A 112 1.47 -3.85 11.69
N GLY A 113 0.74 -4.97 11.70
CA GLY A 113 -0.28 -5.21 12.71
C GLY A 113 0.40 -5.48 14.05
N ASP A 114 -0.11 -4.91 15.12
CA ASP A 114 0.48 -4.96 16.46
C ASP A 114 -0.57 -5.34 17.51
N ILE A 115 -0.71 -6.63 17.74
CA ILE A 115 -1.57 -7.19 18.80
C ILE A 115 -0.86 -7.11 20.18
N ARG A 116 0.47 -7.12 20.16
CA ARG A 116 1.30 -7.08 21.37
C ARG A 116 1.00 -5.87 22.24
N ARG A 117 0.80 -4.69 21.65
CA ARG A 117 0.47 -3.47 22.42
C ARG A 117 -0.80 -3.65 23.23
N GLY A 118 -1.85 -4.23 22.66
CA GLY A 118 -3.10 -4.54 23.38
C GLY A 118 -2.86 -5.49 24.56
N ARG A 119 -2.04 -6.55 24.36
CA ARG A 119 -1.66 -7.48 25.44
C ARG A 119 -0.91 -6.76 26.55
N GLN A 120 0.01 -5.86 26.21
CA GLN A 120 0.76 -5.05 27.19
C GLN A 120 -0.17 -4.12 27.99
N VAL A 121 -1.11 -3.44 27.31
CA VAL A 121 -2.11 -2.60 27.98
C VAL A 121 -2.95 -3.41 28.94
N CYS A 122 -3.43 -4.59 28.54
CA CYS A 122 -4.16 -5.49 29.43
C CYS A 122 -3.32 -5.89 30.66
N ALA A 123 -2.07 -6.26 30.45
CA ALA A 123 -1.17 -6.66 31.54
C ALA A 123 -0.93 -5.52 32.54
N VAL A 124 -0.68 -4.29 32.08
CA VAL A 124 -0.50 -3.11 32.96
C VAL A 124 -1.72 -2.87 33.84
N HIS A 125 -2.92 -3.17 33.34
CA HIS A 125 -4.17 -3.02 34.10
C HIS A 125 -4.65 -4.30 34.81
N GLY A 126 -3.81 -5.33 34.90
CA GLY A 126 -4.14 -6.59 35.57
C GLY A 126 -5.30 -7.34 34.89
N ARG A 127 -5.46 -7.22 33.56
CA ARG A 127 -6.51 -7.87 32.76
C ARG A 127 -5.89 -8.93 31.85
N ALA A 128 -6.62 -10.00 31.59
CA ALA A 128 -6.29 -10.94 30.53
C ALA A 128 -6.67 -10.35 29.15
N HIS A 129 -5.79 -10.52 28.16
CA HIS A 129 -6.16 -10.23 26.77
C HIS A 129 -6.92 -11.42 26.21
N ALA A 130 -8.24 -11.32 26.11
CA ALA A 130 -9.13 -12.41 25.72
C ALA A 130 -9.46 -12.46 24.22
N ASN A 131 -9.03 -11.45 23.45
CA ASN A 131 -9.41 -11.29 22.05
C ASN A 131 -8.31 -11.75 21.06
N ASP A 132 -7.61 -12.85 21.38
CA ASP A 132 -6.66 -13.46 20.43
C ASP A 132 -7.43 -14.33 19.43
N SER A 133 -7.88 -13.71 18.35
CA SER A 133 -8.73 -14.30 17.33
C SER A 133 -8.45 -13.72 15.95
N ILE A 134 -9.06 -14.31 14.92
CA ILE A 134 -9.01 -13.80 13.56
C ILE A 134 -9.54 -12.36 13.46
N ASP A 135 -10.52 -11.97 14.28
CA ASP A 135 -11.05 -10.60 14.33
C ASP A 135 -9.96 -9.61 14.75
N THR A 136 -9.16 -9.94 15.77
CA THR A 136 -8.04 -9.09 16.20
C THR A 136 -6.95 -8.97 15.12
N PHE A 137 -6.65 -10.07 14.41
CA PHE A 137 -5.76 -10.03 13.27
C PHE A 137 -6.28 -9.13 12.15
N LEU A 138 -7.59 -9.23 11.83
CA LEU A 138 -8.24 -8.37 10.83
C LEU A 138 -8.18 -6.90 11.26
N ASN A 139 -8.51 -6.59 12.50
CA ASN A 139 -8.49 -5.23 13.04
C ASN A 139 -7.08 -4.63 12.99
N ALA A 140 -6.06 -5.37 13.45
CA ALA A 140 -4.66 -4.92 13.40
C ALA A 140 -4.17 -4.72 11.95
N SER A 141 -4.60 -5.58 11.02
CA SER A 141 -4.28 -5.43 9.61
C SER A 141 -4.97 -4.22 8.99
N ALA A 142 -6.23 -3.96 9.34
CA ALA A 142 -6.99 -2.80 8.87
C ALA A 142 -6.40 -1.49 9.42
N ASP A 143 -6.09 -1.42 10.71
CA ASP A 143 -5.46 -0.25 11.34
C ASP A 143 -4.12 0.07 10.65
N ALA A 144 -3.27 -0.93 10.40
CA ALA A 144 -2.00 -0.75 9.70
C ALA A 144 -2.20 -0.26 8.24
N ALA A 145 -3.21 -0.77 7.54
CA ALA A 145 -3.52 -0.36 6.17
C ALA A 145 -4.09 1.07 6.12
N LEU A 146 -4.93 1.46 7.09
CA LEU A 146 -5.43 2.83 7.23
C LEU A 146 -4.29 3.81 7.50
N ALA A 147 -3.41 3.49 8.47
CA ALA A 147 -2.23 4.31 8.76
C ALA A 147 -1.32 4.47 7.52
N MET A 148 -1.12 3.40 6.74
CA MET A 148 -0.37 3.48 5.48
C MET A 148 -1.08 4.37 4.46
N GLY A 149 -2.40 4.28 4.33
CA GLY A 149 -3.18 5.14 3.44
C GLY A 149 -3.03 6.62 3.79
N PHE A 150 -3.12 6.96 5.06
CA PHE A 150 -2.92 8.32 5.56
C PHE A 150 -1.46 8.78 5.37
N CYS A 151 -0.48 7.90 5.60
CA CYS A 151 0.94 8.19 5.32
C CYS A 151 1.17 8.56 3.84
N ILE A 152 0.56 7.80 2.92
CA ILE A 152 0.64 8.07 1.49
C ILE A 152 0.06 9.44 1.16
N MET A 153 -1.10 9.78 1.71
CA MET A 153 -1.75 11.07 1.49
C MET A 153 -0.93 12.22 2.08
N ALA A 154 -0.40 12.06 3.29
CA ALA A 154 0.46 13.07 3.92
C ALA A 154 1.75 13.27 3.13
N ALA A 155 2.37 12.19 2.65
CA ALA A 155 3.56 12.25 1.81
C ALA A 155 3.29 12.96 0.46
N ASP A 156 2.19 12.59 -0.22
CA ASP A 156 1.78 13.24 -1.48
C ASP A 156 1.50 14.74 -1.27
N ALA A 157 0.84 15.13 -0.17
CA ALA A 157 0.60 16.53 0.20
C ALA A 157 1.90 17.29 0.51
N ALA A 158 2.91 16.60 1.03
CA ALA A 158 4.24 17.14 1.30
C ALA A 158 5.16 17.14 0.06
N GLY A 159 4.66 16.79 -1.12
CA GLY A 159 5.44 16.71 -2.37
C GLY A 159 6.33 15.48 -2.49
N LEU A 160 6.26 14.54 -1.56
CA LEU A 160 6.99 13.28 -1.58
C LEU A 160 6.29 12.24 -2.46
N GLY A 161 7.04 11.23 -2.88
CA GLY A 161 6.55 10.11 -3.65
C GLY A 161 6.62 8.82 -2.86
N THR A 162 5.63 7.94 -3.06
CA THR A 162 5.53 6.66 -2.34
C THR A 162 5.19 5.50 -3.27
N CYS A 163 5.58 4.28 -2.87
CA CYS A 163 5.13 3.05 -3.51
C CYS A 163 4.86 1.94 -2.47
N PRO A 164 3.61 1.48 -2.30
CA PRO A 164 3.28 0.35 -1.44
C PRO A 164 3.87 -0.97 -1.99
N ILE A 165 4.34 -1.83 -1.10
CA ILE A 165 4.98 -3.10 -1.41
C ILE A 165 4.38 -4.21 -0.55
N SER A 166 3.64 -5.15 -1.15
CA SER A 166 3.13 -6.31 -0.44
C SER A 166 4.16 -7.44 -0.27
N TYR A 167 5.22 -7.42 -1.06
CA TYR A 167 6.25 -8.46 -1.12
C TYR A 167 7.08 -8.60 0.17
N VAL A 168 7.04 -7.64 1.08
CA VAL A 168 7.62 -7.79 2.44
C VAL A 168 7.07 -9.02 3.17
N ARG A 169 5.86 -9.49 2.82
CA ARG A 169 5.27 -10.70 3.37
C ARG A 169 5.76 -12.01 2.73
N ASN A 170 6.56 -11.94 1.67
CA ASN A 170 7.13 -13.14 1.06
C ASN A 170 8.35 -13.65 1.85
N ASN A 171 9.00 -12.77 2.63
CA ASN A 171 10.21 -13.05 3.40
C ASN A 171 10.02 -12.57 4.85
N LEU A 172 9.06 -13.19 5.55
CA LEU A 172 8.60 -12.77 6.88
C LEU A 172 9.72 -12.83 7.94
N ASP A 173 10.52 -13.91 7.91
CA ASP A 173 11.61 -14.09 8.88
C ASP A 173 12.70 -13.04 8.66
N LEU A 174 13.10 -12.78 7.42
CA LEU A 174 14.06 -11.73 7.11
C LEU A 174 13.58 -10.36 7.62
N VAL A 175 12.31 -10.01 7.37
CA VAL A 175 11.76 -8.72 7.85
C VAL A 175 11.71 -8.69 9.37
N ALA A 176 11.30 -9.79 10.01
CA ALA A 176 11.26 -9.89 11.45
C ALA A 176 12.66 -9.72 12.07
N ASP A 177 13.68 -10.37 11.52
CA ASP A 177 15.05 -10.30 12.00
C ASP A 177 15.67 -8.91 11.79
N LEU A 178 15.52 -8.33 10.59
CA LEU A 178 16.06 -7.01 10.28
C LEU A 178 15.51 -5.90 11.18
N PHE A 179 14.26 -6.02 11.61
CA PHE A 179 13.60 -5.01 12.45
C PHE A 179 13.40 -5.44 13.90
N GLY A 180 13.80 -6.65 14.28
CA GLY A 180 13.64 -7.16 15.65
C GLY A 180 12.17 -7.27 16.06
N LEU A 181 11.30 -7.79 15.17
CA LEU A 181 9.87 -7.91 15.47
C LEU A 181 9.63 -8.88 16.63
N PRO A 182 8.96 -8.44 17.68
CA PRO A 182 8.55 -9.35 18.77
C PRO A 182 7.32 -10.16 18.37
N ASP A 183 7.03 -11.20 19.18
CA ASP A 183 5.77 -11.94 19.06
C ASP A 183 4.55 -11.02 19.20
N GLY A 184 3.52 -11.30 18.43
CA GLY A 184 2.31 -10.49 18.36
C GLY A 184 2.39 -9.31 17.40
N VAL A 185 3.53 -9.10 16.71
CA VAL A 185 3.72 -8.08 15.67
C VAL A 185 4.03 -8.74 14.33
N PHE A 186 3.35 -8.33 13.27
CA PHE A 186 3.49 -8.95 11.95
C PHE A 186 3.46 -7.92 10.81
N PRO A 187 4.26 -8.09 9.73
CA PRO A 187 4.26 -7.18 8.60
C PRO A 187 2.96 -7.24 7.80
N VAL A 188 2.38 -6.08 7.49
CA VAL A 188 1.21 -5.93 6.61
C VAL A 188 1.64 -5.45 5.24
N ALA A 189 2.41 -4.37 5.15
CA ALA A 189 2.92 -3.85 3.89
C ALA A 189 4.17 -3.00 4.12
N GLY A 190 5.04 -2.95 3.12
CA GLY A 190 6.11 -1.97 3.02
C GLY A 190 5.64 -0.73 2.25
N LEU A 191 6.33 0.38 2.45
CA LEU A 191 6.13 1.62 1.71
C LEU A 191 7.49 2.28 1.48
N THR A 192 7.92 2.41 0.23
CA THR A 192 9.06 3.26 -0.09
C THR A 192 8.64 4.72 -0.13
N LEU A 193 9.50 5.63 0.32
CA LEU A 193 9.24 7.05 0.41
C LEU A 193 10.50 7.86 0.06
N GLY A 194 10.33 8.94 -0.69
CA GLY A 194 11.41 9.86 -1.05
C GLY A 194 10.94 11.00 -1.96
N VAL A 195 11.85 11.86 -2.37
CA VAL A 195 11.56 12.90 -3.35
C VAL A 195 11.39 12.24 -4.72
N PRO A 196 10.29 12.44 -5.45
CA PRO A 196 10.09 11.79 -6.74
C PRO A 196 11.00 12.42 -7.81
N ALA A 197 11.76 11.60 -8.55
CA ALA A 197 12.53 12.06 -9.72
C ALA A 197 11.61 12.43 -10.89
N ALA A 198 10.45 11.79 -10.98
CA ALA A 198 9.37 12.09 -11.94
C ALA A 198 8.04 11.58 -11.43
N ARG A 199 6.97 12.27 -11.79
CA ARG A 199 5.60 11.78 -11.52
C ARG A 199 5.20 10.78 -12.60
N ASN A 200 4.67 9.64 -12.20
CA ASN A 200 4.10 8.66 -13.13
C ASN A 200 2.66 9.05 -13.51
N ALA A 201 2.21 8.54 -14.64
CA ALA A 201 0.81 8.66 -15.01
C ALA A 201 -0.12 8.01 -13.95
N THR A 202 -1.30 8.57 -13.79
CA THR A 202 -2.35 8.01 -12.95
C THR A 202 -2.76 6.63 -13.45
N SER A 203 -2.72 5.63 -12.57
CA SER A 203 -3.16 4.27 -12.96
C SER A 203 -4.68 4.20 -13.04
N PRO A 204 -5.26 3.68 -14.13
CA PRO A 204 -6.68 3.41 -14.23
C PRO A 204 -7.19 2.50 -13.10
N ARG A 205 -8.48 2.59 -12.82
CA ARG A 205 -9.22 1.75 -11.87
C ARG A 205 -10.40 1.09 -12.58
N LEU A 206 -10.87 -0.03 -12.02
CA LEU A 206 -12.13 -0.62 -12.44
C LEU A 206 -13.25 0.43 -12.35
N PRO A 207 -14.25 0.39 -13.25
CA PRO A 207 -15.35 1.34 -13.22
C PRO A 207 -16.07 1.32 -11.86
N PRO A 208 -16.61 2.46 -11.40
CA PRO A 208 -17.29 2.53 -10.11
C PRO A 208 -18.38 1.47 -9.94
N GLY A 209 -19.17 1.18 -10.94
CA GLY A 209 -20.22 0.16 -10.86
C GLY A 209 -19.76 -1.28 -10.62
N VAL A 210 -18.45 -1.55 -10.72
CA VAL A 210 -17.85 -2.86 -10.40
C VAL A 210 -17.39 -2.94 -8.94
N VAL A 211 -17.13 -1.79 -8.30
CA VAL A 211 -16.51 -1.71 -6.97
C VAL A 211 -17.42 -1.05 -5.94
N VAL A 212 -18.27 -0.13 -6.37
CA VAL A 212 -19.18 0.63 -5.52
C VAL A 212 -20.59 0.14 -5.73
N HIS A 213 -21.12 -0.59 -4.76
CA HIS A 213 -22.48 -1.13 -4.77
C HIS A 213 -23.39 -0.22 -3.94
N ARG A 214 -24.61 0.06 -4.46
CA ARG A 214 -25.60 0.86 -3.75
C ARG A 214 -26.67 -0.07 -3.23
N GLU A 215 -27.02 0.08 -1.96
CA GLU A 215 -28.02 -0.68 -1.21
C GLU A 215 -27.70 -2.19 -1.06
N ARG A 216 -27.21 -2.86 -2.11
CA ARG A 216 -26.83 -4.27 -2.05
C ARG A 216 -25.66 -4.57 -2.97
N TYR A 217 -24.94 -5.65 -2.66
CA TYR A 217 -23.87 -6.19 -3.48
C TYR A 217 -24.42 -6.70 -4.82
N ASP A 218 -23.76 -6.35 -5.93
CA ASP A 218 -24.08 -6.82 -7.28
C ASP A 218 -22.79 -6.88 -8.12
N ASP A 219 -22.37 -8.08 -8.49
CA ASP A 219 -21.16 -8.32 -9.30
C ASP A 219 -21.46 -8.63 -10.78
N SER A 220 -22.72 -8.55 -11.20
CA SER A 220 -23.15 -8.88 -12.56
C SER A 220 -22.45 -8.07 -13.67
N GLY A 221 -21.97 -6.87 -13.35
CA GLY A 221 -21.33 -5.97 -14.31
C GLY A 221 -19.85 -6.25 -14.61
N LEU A 222 -19.18 -7.11 -13.82
CA LEU A 222 -17.72 -7.31 -13.92
C LEU A 222 -17.30 -7.81 -15.31
N ALA A 223 -17.90 -8.88 -15.78
CA ALA A 223 -17.51 -9.51 -17.06
C ALA A 223 -17.63 -8.55 -18.26
N ALA A 224 -18.69 -7.75 -18.28
CA ALA A 224 -18.91 -6.75 -19.32
C ALA A 224 -17.92 -5.58 -19.26
N ALA A 225 -17.45 -5.23 -18.06
CA ALA A 225 -16.52 -4.10 -17.85
C ALA A 225 -15.06 -4.44 -18.15
N LEU A 226 -14.66 -5.71 -18.07
CA LEU A 226 -13.25 -6.13 -18.18
C LEU A 226 -12.59 -5.75 -19.52
N PRO A 227 -13.20 -5.98 -20.71
CA PRO A 227 -12.56 -5.63 -21.99
C PRO A 227 -12.23 -4.12 -22.10
N ALA A 228 -13.16 -3.27 -21.69
CA ALA A 228 -12.96 -1.83 -21.70
C ALA A 228 -11.88 -1.38 -20.71
N TYR A 229 -11.85 -1.97 -19.51
CA TYR A 229 -10.81 -1.69 -18.54
C TYR A 229 -9.44 -2.17 -19.03
N ASP A 230 -9.35 -3.35 -19.60
CA ASP A 230 -8.11 -3.88 -20.17
C ASP A 230 -7.58 -2.99 -21.31
N ALA A 231 -8.45 -2.40 -22.10
CA ALA A 231 -8.04 -1.45 -23.15
C ALA A 231 -7.36 -0.20 -22.59
N LEU A 232 -7.69 0.23 -21.37
CA LEU A 232 -7.05 1.38 -20.69
C LEU A 232 -5.67 1.03 -20.13
N ARG A 233 -5.36 -0.26 -19.97
CA ARG A 233 -4.10 -0.71 -19.34
C ARG A 233 -3.06 -1.00 -20.43
N PRO A 234 -1.80 -0.57 -20.25
CA PRO A 234 -0.74 -1.00 -21.14
C PRO A 234 -0.55 -2.52 -21.04
N PRO A 235 -0.13 -3.19 -22.14
CA PRO A 235 0.32 -4.57 -22.06
C PRO A 235 1.40 -4.72 -21.00
N GLY A 236 1.37 -5.82 -20.25
CA GLY A 236 2.30 -6.14 -19.19
C GLY A 236 3.02 -7.45 -19.42
N LYS A 237 4.12 -7.66 -18.69
CA LYS A 237 4.76 -8.98 -18.67
C LYS A 237 3.80 -10.01 -18.07
N PRO A 238 3.67 -11.20 -18.67
CA PRO A 238 2.84 -12.27 -18.13
C PRO A 238 3.27 -12.66 -16.71
N ARG A 239 2.30 -12.80 -15.83
CA ARG A 239 2.53 -13.36 -14.49
C ARG A 239 2.65 -14.87 -14.57
N TYR A 240 3.57 -15.46 -13.79
CA TYR A 240 3.77 -16.91 -13.64
C TYR A 240 3.79 -17.66 -14.99
N PRO A 241 4.66 -17.27 -15.95
CA PRO A 241 4.75 -17.97 -17.24
C PRO A 241 5.20 -19.43 -17.08
N GLU A 242 5.92 -19.75 -16.01
CA GLU A 242 6.35 -21.11 -15.65
C GLU A 242 5.18 -22.03 -15.25
N VAL A 243 4.06 -21.45 -14.78
CA VAL A 243 2.84 -22.20 -14.40
C VAL A 243 1.83 -22.21 -15.54
N HIS A 244 1.63 -21.08 -16.21
CA HIS A 244 0.54 -20.88 -17.18
C HIS A 244 1.00 -20.90 -18.63
N GLY A 245 2.31 -21.06 -18.88
CA GLY A 245 2.87 -20.93 -20.22
C GLY A 245 2.85 -19.50 -20.76
N PRO A 246 3.16 -19.33 -22.06
CA PRO A 246 3.15 -18.02 -22.72
C PRO A 246 1.75 -17.39 -22.63
N ALA A 247 1.70 -16.07 -22.44
CA ALA A 247 0.43 -15.35 -22.46
C ALA A 247 0.00 -15.06 -23.89
N PRO A 248 -1.31 -14.84 -24.12
CA PRO A 248 -1.80 -14.28 -25.37
C PRO A 248 -1.08 -12.96 -25.69
N GLU A 249 -0.95 -12.67 -26.97
CA GLU A 249 -0.42 -11.38 -27.42
C GLU A 249 -1.24 -10.24 -26.81
N GLY A 250 -0.54 -9.20 -26.33
CA GLY A 250 -1.19 -8.07 -25.67
C GLY A 250 -1.74 -8.36 -24.27
N CYS A 251 -1.20 -9.36 -23.56
CA CYS A 251 -1.58 -9.68 -22.18
C CYS A 251 -1.74 -8.42 -21.32
N ARG A 252 -2.93 -8.22 -20.77
CA ARG A 252 -3.33 -7.04 -20.00
C ARG A 252 -3.69 -7.41 -18.57
N TRP A 253 -4.35 -6.50 -17.87
CA TRP A 253 -4.62 -6.63 -16.45
C TRP A 253 -5.50 -7.84 -16.11
N GLY A 254 -6.57 -8.08 -16.87
CA GLY A 254 -7.50 -9.18 -16.59
C GLY A 254 -6.82 -10.53 -16.61
N GLU A 255 -6.08 -10.83 -17.69
CA GLU A 255 -5.30 -12.07 -17.80
C GLU A 255 -4.23 -12.17 -16.72
N ASN A 256 -3.49 -11.08 -16.45
CA ASN A 256 -2.47 -11.06 -15.41
C ASN A 256 -3.03 -11.21 -14.01
N ALA A 257 -4.20 -10.66 -13.73
CA ALA A 257 -4.90 -10.85 -12.45
C ALA A 257 -5.34 -12.30 -12.27
N ALA A 258 -5.93 -12.92 -13.30
CA ALA A 258 -6.32 -14.32 -13.27
C ALA A 258 -5.12 -15.24 -13.03
N ARG A 259 -4.01 -15.04 -13.74
CA ARG A 259 -2.76 -15.78 -13.56
C ARG A 259 -2.22 -15.66 -12.14
N GLN A 260 -2.21 -14.46 -11.59
CA GLN A 260 -1.72 -14.23 -10.23
C GLN A 260 -2.63 -14.88 -9.17
N LEU A 261 -3.94 -14.77 -9.32
CA LEU A 261 -4.89 -15.29 -8.35
C LEU A 261 -5.01 -16.82 -8.37
N SER A 262 -4.62 -17.48 -9.46
CA SER A 262 -4.64 -18.94 -9.58
C SER A 262 -3.37 -19.63 -9.05
N VAL A 263 -2.38 -18.88 -8.59
CA VAL A 263 -1.16 -19.41 -7.96
C VAL A 263 -1.18 -19.08 -6.47
N PRO A 264 -1.06 -20.08 -5.57
CA PRO A 264 -1.01 -19.82 -4.14
C PRO A 264 0.21 -18.95 -3.78
N GLU A 265 -0.04 -17.80 -3.14
CA GLU A 265 1.00 -16.94 -2.59
C GLU A 265 1.03 -17.06 -1.06
N ARG A 266 2.22 -17.05 -0.46
CA ARG A 266 2.41 -16.95 1.00
C ARG A 266 1.70 -18.06 1.79
N ALA A 267 1.75 -19.30 1.30
CA ALA A 267 1.10 -20.45 1.95
C ALA A 267 1.56 -20.66 3.41
N ASN A 268 2.80 -20.22 3.74
CA ASN A 268 3.38 -20.31 5.08
C ASN A 268 2.91 -19.21 6.04
N PHE A 269 2.16 -18.18 5.58
CA PHE A 269 1.85 -17.01 6.41
C PHE A 269 1.07 -17.37 7.67
N ARG A 270 0.08 -18.26 7.56
CA ARG A 270 -0.71 -18.72 8.72
C ARG A 270 0.17 -19.42 9.77
N ALA A 271 1.04 -20.32 9.33
CA ALA A 271 1.95 -21.04 10.22
C ALA A 271 2.95 -20.08 10.90
N TRP A 272 3.47 -19.11 10.16
CA TRP A 272 4.34 -18.08 10.68
C TRP A 272 3.67 -17.22 11.77
N LEU A 273 2.42 -16.82 11.56
CA LEU A 273 1.63 -16.06 12.54
C LEU A 273 1.41 -16.89 13.81
N ALA A 274 1.04 -18.16 13.66
CA ALA A 274 0.83 -19.05 14.80
C ALA A 274 2.12 -19.24 15.62
N ALA A 275 3.27 -19.41 14.98
CA ALA A 275 4.57 -19.51 15.64
C ALA A 275 4.96 -18.23 16.41
N ARG A 276 4.39 -17.09 16.05
CA ARG A 276 4.55 -15.79 16.72
C ARG A 276 3.42 -15.45 17.68
N GLY A 277 2.68 -16.46 18.16
CA GLY A 277 1.62 -16.31 19.14
C GLY A 277 0.40 -15.53 18.64
N ILE A 278 0.17 -15.50 17.32
CA ILE A 278 -1.01 -14.88 16.72
C ILE A 278 -1.98 -15.99 16.32
N ASN A 279 -3.00 -16.19 17.14
CA ASN A 279 -4.01 -17.20 16.93
C ASN A 279 -5.07 -16.68 15.92
N LEU A 280 -5.43 -17.51 14.97
CA LEU A 280 -6.46 -17.17 13.98
C LEU A 280 -7.78 -17.95 14.18
N GLY A 281 -7.90 -18.65 15.29
CA GLY A 281 -9.02 -19.52 15.57
C GLY A 281 -8.72 -20.98 15.30
#